data_987e47687838ab4e04ac4ec25f3e40d3
#
_entry.id   987e47687838ab4e04ac4ec25f3e40d3
#
_cell.length_a   1.000
_cell.length_b   1.000
_cell.length_c   1.000
_cell.angle_alpha   90.00
_cell.angle_beta   90.00
_cell.angle_gamma   90.00
#
_symmetry.space_group_name_H-M   'P 1'
#
loop_
_entity.id
_entity.type
_entity.pdbx_description
1 polymer ?
#
loop_
_entity_poly.entity_id
_entity_poly.type
_entity_poly.pdbx_seq_one_letter_code
_entity_poly.pdbx_strand_id
1 'polypeptide(L)'
;MKRFLIFIAAALMALPAFAQDHNRTDSKGSRQGLWTDFYANGQKRYEGEFKNDKCKGTFRYYDEQGNLKATNEFDRSGERALNKTYAPNGRVVATGYYLNQKKDGVWKYFDKNSGQLLLVEENTDGKVNGWSRLYNPSNGTLAEETHYVNGAPEGACRKFSDTGVLLMECQYRNGLLDGPSKSYFPNTSLKEEGQYAKGKKVGQWKTYNEDGDLIAVDAYGETE
;
A
#
# COMPACT_ATOMS: atom_id res chain seq x y z
N MET A 1 -9.78 85.98 8.00
CA MET A 1 -10.02 84.59 7.54
C MET A 1 -8.80 83.75 7.93
N LYS A 2 -8.93 82.94 9.04
CA LYS A 2 -7.84 82.09 9.50
C LYS A 2 -8.06 80.70 8.87
N ARG A 3 -7.13 80.19 8.08
CA ARG A 3 -7.13 78.83 7.50
C ARG A 3 -6.53 77.87 8.50
N PHE A 4 -7.34 76.97 9.02
CA PHE A 4 -6.90 75.77 9.80
C PHE A 4 -6.39 74.70 8.86
N LEU A 5 -5.09 74.39 8.91
CA LEU A 5 -4.51 73.23 8.30
C LEU A 5 -4.67 72.03 9.24
N ILE A 6 -5.49 71.07 8.83
CA ILE A 6 -5.62 69.78 9.54
C ILE A 6 -4.53 68.85 9.00
N PHE A 7 -3.54 68.52 9.81
CA PHE A 7 -2.58 67.44 9.55
C PHE A 7 -3.23 66.09 9.90
N ILE A 8 -3.56 65.34 8.87
CA ILE A 8 -3.94 63.93 9.04
C ILE A 8 -2.64 63.14 9.16
N ALA A 9 -2.24 62.74 10.37
CA ALA A 9 -1.17 61.78 10.57
C ALA A 9 -1.70 60.39 10.24
N ALA A 10 -1.32 59.86 9.08
CA ALA A 10 -1.54 58.46 8.73
C ALA A 10 -0.63 57.59 9.59
N ALA A 11 -1.20 56.98 10.66
CA ALA A 11 -0.54 55.93 11.41
C ALA A 11 -0.44 54.67 10.54
N LEU A 12 0.74 54.44 9.93
CA LEU A 12 1.08 53.17 9.34
C LEU A 12 1.14 52.13 10.50
N MET A 13 0.05 51.38 10.71
CA MET A 13 0.13 50.18 11.49
C MET A 13 0.95 49.16 10.71
N ALA A 14 2.23 49.03 11.06
CA ALA A 14 3.04 47.90 10.66
C ALA A 14 2.44 46.65 11.31
N LEU A 15 1.64 45.91 10.56
CA LEU A 15 1.29 44.56 10.94
C LEU A 15 2.60 43.76 11.13
N PRO A 16 2.82 43.08 12.27
CA PRO A 16 3.97 42.23 12.39
C PRO A 16 3.81 41.15 11.32
N ALA A 17 4.63 41.23 10.27
CA ALA A 17 4.85 40.11 9.38
C ALA A 17 5.43 38.99 10.28
N PHE A 18 4.59 38.05 10.72
CA PHE A 18 5.06 36.77 11.16
C PHE A 18 5.71 36.16 9.91
N ALA A 19 6.99 36.43 9.70
CA ALA A 19 7.81 35.65 8.82
C ALA A 19 7.78 34.25 9.37
N GLN A 20 6.91 33.41 8.80
CA GLN A 20 6.89 31.99 9.11
C GLN A 20 8.29 31.49 8.76
N ASP A 21 9.07 31.15 9.79
CA ASP A 21 10.45 30.65 9.68
C ASP A 21 10.46 29.36 8.89
N HIS A 22 10.48 29.46 7.55
CA HIS A 22 10.57 28.31 6.64
C HIS A 22 12.01 27.88 6.41
N ASN A 23 12.21 26.55 6.33
CA ASN A 23 13.49 25.92 5.95
C ASN A 23 14.68 26.33 6.83
N ARG A 24 14.45 26.42 8.13
CA ARG A 24 15.45 26.84 9.11
C ARG A 24 16.22 25.65 9.69
N THR A 25 17.52 25.82 9.88
CA THR A 25 18.38 24.92 10.67
C THR A 25 18.83 25.59 11.96
N ASP A 26 19.12 24.80 12.99
CA ASP A 26 19.77 25.28 14.21
C ASP A 26 21.30 25.43 14.02
N SER A 27 22.00 25.80 15.10
CA SER A 27 23.47 26.00 15.09
C SER A 27 24.27 24.73 14.79
N LYS A 28 23.63 23.53 14.84
CA LYS A 28 24.24 22.24 14.51
C LYS A 28 23.89 21.76 13.10
N GLY A 29 23.12 22.58 12.34
CA GLY A 29 22.64 22.24 11.01
C GLY A 29 21.37 21.36 10.97
N SER A 30 20.75 21.04 12.14
CA SER A 30 19.56 20.23 12.19
C SER A 30 18.31 21.02 11.81
N ARG A 31 17.44 20.44 10.99
CA ARG A 31 16.19 21.06 10.51
C ARG A 31 15.23 21.33 11.67
N GLN A 32 14.62 22.54 11.64
CA GLN A 32 13.68 23.03 12.66
C GLN A 32 12.50 23.72 11.98
N GLY A 33 11.30 23.56 12.56
CA GLY A 33 10.10 24.28 12.12
C GLY A 33 9.56 23.79 10.79
N LEU A 34 8.82 24.66 10.08
CA LEU A 34 8.20 24.37 8.80
C LEU A 34 9.22 24.29 7.67
N TRP A 35 9.11 23.27 6.86
CA TRP A 35 9.94 23.04 5.68
C TRP A 35 9.06 22.86 4.45
N THR A 36 9.45 23.51 3.38
CA THR A 36 8.80 23.39 2.07
C THR A 36 9.87 23.24 1.02
N ASP A 37 9.65 22.31 0.09
CA ASP A 37 10.52 22.09 -1.05
C ASP A 37 9.70 22.17 -2.34
N PHE A 38 10.35 22.49 -3.47
CA PHE A 38 9.70 22.81 -4.73
C PHE A 38 10.31 22.00 -5.87
N TYR A 39 9.51 21.69 -6.86
CA TYR A 39 9.95 21.21 -8.16
C TYR A 39 10.60 22.34 -8.98
N ALA A 40 11.31 21.97 -10.05
CA ALA A 40 11.94 22.94 -10.96
C ALA A 40 10.93 23.89 -11.62
N ASN A 41 9.68 23.49 -11.78
CA ASN A 41 8.58 24.30 -12.31
C ASN A 41 7.96 25.26 -11.27
N GLY A 42 8.49 25.31 -10.03
CA GLY A 42 8.01 26.15 -8.94
C GLY A 42 6.83 25.59 -8.15
N GLN A 43 6.26 24.44 -8.53
CA GLN A 43 5.22 23.79 -7.76
C GLN A 43 5.80 23.17 -6.48
N LYS A 44 5.03 23.22 -5.39
CA LYS A 44 5.40 22.60 -4.12
C LYS A 44 5.58 21.11 -4.29
N ARG A 45 6.73 20.56 -3.86
CA ARG A 45 7.01 19.13 -3.86
C ARG A 45 6.60 18.47 -2.55
N TYR A 46 6.94 19.12 -1.42
CA TYR A 46 6.43 18.72 -0.11
C TYR A 46 6.42 19.88 0.87
N GLU A 47 5.66 19.71 1.95
CA GLU A 47 5.69 20.52 3.14
C GLU A 47 5.53 19.67 4.39
N GLY A 48 6.18 20.08 5.50
CA GLY A 48 6.09 19.40 6.77
C GLY A 48 6.89 20.10 7.87
N GLU A 49 6.77 19.65 9.09
CA GLU A 49 7.49 20.20 10.23
C GLU A 49 8.62 19.27 10.68
N PHE A 50 9.79 19.83 10.94
CA PHE A 50 10.91 19.13 11.56
C PHE A 50 11.21 19.68 12.96
N LYS A 51 11.67 18.79 13.83
CA LYS A 51 12.27 19.13 15.12
C LYS A 51 13.54 18.27 15.31
N ASN A 52 14.71 18.90 15.30
CA ASN A 52 16.01 18.24 15.37
C ASN A 52 16.13 17.11 14.32
N ASP A 53 15.88 17.44 13.06
CA ASP A 53 15.83 16.54 11.89
C ASP A 53 14.75 15.45 11.91
N LYS A 54 13.99 15.31 13.01
CA LYS A 54 12.86 14.37 13.08
C LYS A 54 11.61 14.98 12.50
N CYS A 55 10.91 14.21 11.68
CA CYS A 55 9.61 14.58 11.14
C CYS A 55 8.57 14.69 12.27
N LYS A 56 7.70 15.69 12.23
CA LYS A 56 6.66 15.95 13.21
C LYS A 56 5.33 16.26 12.53
N GLY A 57 4.24 15.69 13.06
CA GLY A 57 2.90 15.93 12.52
C GLY A 57 2.74 15.40 11.11
N THR A 58 2.03 16.14 10.26
CA THR A 58 1.67 15.68 8.91
C THR A 58 2.54 16.31 7.84
N PHE A 59 3.28 15.47 7.13
CA PHE A 59 3.93 15.84 5.87
C PHE A 59 2.95 15.65 4.72
N ARG A 60 2.93 16.62 3.78
CA ARG A 60 2.14 16.59 2.55
C ARG A 60 3.06 16.60 1.36
N TYR A 61 2.82 15.68 0.42
CA TYR A 61 3.60 15.53 -0.81
C TYR A 61 2.69 15.79 -2.01
N TYR A 62 3.19 16.51 -2.98
CA TYR A 62 2.44 16.92 -4.16
C TYR A 62 3.12 16.42 -5.43
N ASP A 63 2.38 16.32 -6.52
CA ASP A 63 2.93 16.09 -7.87
C ASP A 63 3.34 17.41 -8.54
N GLU A 64 3.92 17.33 -9.72
CA GLU A 64 4.36 18.50 -10.50
C GLU A 64 3.20 19.37 -11.00
N GLN A 65 1.96 18.89 -10.94
CA GLN A 65 0.74 19.62 -11.25
C GLN A 65 0.14 20.31 -9.99
N GLY A 66 0.74 20.06 -8.81
CA GLY A 66 0.28 20.62 -7.54
C GLY A 66 -0.81 19.82 -6.86
N ASN A 67 -1.18 18.64 -7.37
CA ASN A 67 -2.16 17.76 -6.71
C ASN A 67 -1.54 17.07 -5.50
N LEU A 68 -2.32 16.91 -4.42
CA LEU A 68 -1.89 16.13 -3.25
C LEU A 68 -1.72 14.65 -3.63
N LYS A 69 -0.48 14.16 -3.57
CA LYS A 69 -0.09 12.80 -3.91
C LYS A 69 -0.08 11.87 -2.70
N ALA A 70 0.40 12.36 -1.55
CA ALA A 70 0.46 11.56 -0.33
C ALA A 70 0.50 12.43 0.92
N THR A 71 0.08 11.84 2.05
CA THR A 71 0.33 12.36 3.39
C THR A 71 1.01 11.31 4.24
N ASN A 72 1.96 11.75 5.09
CA ASN A 72 2.53 10.93 6.16
C ASN A 72 2.27 11.64 7.49
N GLU A 73 1.47 11.03 8.35
CA GLU A 73 1.23 11.51 9.71
C GLU A 73 2.18 10.79 10.67
N PHE A 74 3.21 11.50 11.12
CA PHE A 74 4.25 10.96 11.97
C PHE A 74 3.82 10.93 13.43
N ASP A 75 4.19 9.86 14.13
CA ASP A 75 4.07 9.75 15.58
C ASP A 75 5.10 10.64 16.31
N ARG A 76 5.10 10.59 17.64
CA ARG A 76 6.01 11.39 18.45
C ARG A 76 7.50 11.05 18.27
N SER A 77 7.81 9.83 17.84
CA SER A 77 9.19 9.41 17.58
C SER A 77 9.75 10.02 16.29
N GLY A 78 8.88 10.29 15.31
CA GLY A 78 9.21 10.70 13.95
C GLY A 78 9.73 9.56 13.07
N GLU A 79 9.62 8.32 13.52
CA GLU A 79 10.10 7.11 12.85
C GLU A 79 8.94 6.33 12.21
N ARG A 80 7.77 6.35 12.85
CA ARG A 80 6.56 5.70 12.35
C ARG A 80 5.59 6.74 11.79
N ALA A 81 5.03 6.46 10.61
CA ALA A 81 4.06 7.34 9.98
C ALA A 81 2.89 6.56 9.39
N LEU A 82 1.67 7.05 9.61
CA LEU A 82 0.50 6.62 8.85
C LEU A 82 0.54 7.30 7.48
N ASN A 83 0.66 6.48 6.43
CA ASN A 83 0.61 6.95 5.04
C ASN A 83 -0.81 6.88 4.50
N LYS A 84 -1.17 7.91 3.71
CA LYS A 84 -2.28 7.87 2.75
C LYS A 84 -1.76 8.36 1.40
N THR A 85 -1.94 7.55 0.37
CA THR A 85 -1.62 7.90 -1.03
C THR A 85 -2.92 8.18 -1.77
N TYR A 86 -2.92 9.21 -2.60
CA TYR A 86 -4.11 9.72 -3.29
C TYR A 86 -3.97 9.58 -4.80
N ALA A 87 -5.07 9.28 -5.47
CA ALA A 87 -5.20 9.44 -6.91
C ALA A 87 -5.44 10.92 -7.27
N PRO A 88 -5.27 11.34 -8.54
CA PRO A 88 -5.51 12.73 -8.97
C PRO A 88 -6.93 13.25 -8.68
N ASN A 89 -7.92 12.37 -8.55
CA ASN A 89 -9.28 12.72 -8.15
C ASN A 89 -9.47 12.90 -6.63
N GLY A 90 -8.38 12.86 -5.83
CA GLY A 90 -8.38 13.03 -4.39
C GLY A 90 -8.78 11.79 -3.58
N ARG A 91 -9.11 10.67 -4.22
CA ARG A 91 -9.44 9.43 -3.50
C ARG A 91 -8.19 8.75 -2.96
N VAL A 92 -8.28 8.17 -1.76
CA VAL A 92 -7.23 7.34 -1.20
C VAL A 92 -7.13 6.05 -2.01
N VAL A 93 -5.94 5.76 -2.53
CA VAL A 93 -5.63 4.52 -3.28
C VAL A 93 -4.73 3.56 -2.53
N ALA A 94 -4.02 4.04 -1.49
CA ALA A 94 -3.28 3.17 -0.58
C ALA A 94 -3.20 3.80 0.81
N THR A 95 -3.17 2.95 1.85
CA THR A 95 -2.90 3.37 3.23
C THR A 95 -2.23 2.26 4.02
N GLY A 96 -1.35 2.63 4.93
CA GLY A 96 -0.62 1.72 5.81
C GLY A 96 0.42 2.48 6.60
N TYR A 97 1.18 1.77 7.40
CA TYR A 97 2.24 2.38 8.19
C TYR A 97 3.60 2.22 7.52
N TYR A 98 4.40 3.27 7.61
CA TYR A 98 5.84 3.18 7.48
C TYR A 98 6.49 3.15 8.87
N LEU A 99 7.53 2.33 9.01
CA LEU A 99 8.49 2.37 10.12
C LEU A 99 9.88 2.53 9.51
N ASN A 100 10.59 3.59 9.88
CA ASN A 100 11.90 3.92 9.30
C ASN A 100 11.88 3.93 7.76
N GLN A 101 10.84 4.54 7.16
CA GLN A 101 10.62 4.67 5.72
C GLN A 101 10.35 3.34 4.98
N LYS A 102 10.16 2.22 5.68
CA LYS A 102 9.78 0.94 5.13
C LYS A 102 8.34 0.60 5.49
N LYS A 103 7.60 -0.06 4.59
CA LYS A 103 6.25 -0.53 4.90
C LYS A 103 6.28 -1.49 6.09
N ASP A 104 5.35 -1.29 7.04
CA ASP A 104 5.23 -2.07 8.27
C ASP A 104 3.77 -2.30 8.63
N GLY A 105 3.43 -3.55 9.03
CA GLY A 105 2.07 -3.95 9.33
C GLY A 105 1.17 -4.05 8.09
N VAL A 106 -0.12 -3.80 8.29
CA VAL A 106 -1.14 -3.98 7.25
C VAL A 106 -1.19 -2.79 6.31
N TRP A 107 -1.06 -3.08 5.01
CA TRP A 107 -1.26 -2.14 3.92
C TRP A 107 -2.54 -2.48 3.16
N LYS A 108 -3.33 -1.46 2.83
CA LYS A 108 -4.57 -1.58 2.06
C LYS A 108 -4.47 -0.74 0.80
N TYR A 109 -4.95 -1.30 -0.32
CA TYR A 109 -4.97 -0.65 -1.62
C TYR A 109 -6.40 -0.64 -2.15
N PHE A 110 -6.77 0.44 -2.82
CA PHE A 110 -8.13 0.69 -3.26
C PHE A 110 -8.18 1.05 -4.74
N ASP A 111 -9.25 0.72 -5.39
CA ASP A 111 -9.53 1.15 -6.76
C ASP A 111 -9.69 2.69 -6.82
N LYS A 112 -8.97 3.31 -7.74
CA LYS A 112 -8.95 4.78 -7.88
C LYS A 112 -10.29 5.37 -8.33
N ASN A 113 -11.16 4.59 -8.96
CA ASN A 113 -12.44 5.07 -9.50
C ASN A 113 -13.58 4.78 -8.53
N SER A 114 -13.71 3.54 -8.05
CA SER A 114 -14.78 3.13 -7.14
C SER A 114 -14.44 3.39 -5.66
N GLY A 115 -13.15 3.33 -5.28
CA GLY A 115 -12.70 3.36 -3.89
C GLY A 115 -12.85 2.01 -3.18
N GLN A 116 -13.20 0.95 -3.91
CA GLN A 116 -13.32 -0.38 -3.33
C GLN A 116 -11.97 -0.98 -2.99
N LEU A 117 -11.93 -1.81 -1.95
CA LEU A 117 -10.73 -2.52 -1.52
C LEU A 117 -10.30 -3.52 -2.61
N LEU A 118 -9.03 -3.44 -3.03
CA LEU A 118 -8.43 -4.33 -4.02
C LEU A 118 -7.47 -5.34 -3.40
N LEU A 119 -6.62 -4.86 -2.47
CA LEU A 119 -5.53 -5.68 -1.94
C LEU A 119 -5.26 -5.32 -0.49
N VAL A 120 -4.99 -6.34 0.32
CA VAL A 120 -4.47 -6.21 1.69
C VAL A 120 -3.20 -7.02 1.79
N GLU A 121 -2.12 -6.40 2.24
CA GLU A 121 -0.83 -7.04 2.45
C GLU A 121 -0.34 -6.83 3.88
N GLU A 122 0.24 -7.86 4.46
CA GLU A 122 0.99 -7.77 5.71
C GLU A 122 2.48 -7.56 5.36
N ASN A 123 3.08 -6.51 5.91
CA ASN A 123 4.44 -6.10 5.59
C ASN A 123 5.31 -6.07 6.85
N THR A 124 6.57 -6.46 6.70
CA THR A 124 7.62 -6.29 7.70
C THR A 124 8.89 -5.84 6.99
N ASP A 125 9.51 -4.76 7.49
CA ASP A 125 10.77 -4.22 6.96
C ASP A 125 10.72 -3.94 5.43
N GLY A 126 9.57 -3.51 4.94
CA GLY A 126 9.34 -3.13 3.53
C GLY A 126 9.02 -4.28 2.58
N LYS A 127 8.95 -5.51 3.08
CA LYS A 127 8.62 -6.70 2.29
C LYS A 127 7.29 -7.28 2.73
N VAL A 128 6.54 -7.86 1.81
CA VAL A 128 5.35 -8.64 2.15
C VAL A 128 5.80 -9.84 3.00
N ASN A 129 5.23 -9.96 4.20
CA ASN A 129 5.56 -11.00 5.17
C ASN A 129 4.31 -11.31 6.00
N GLY A 130 3.62 -12.36 5.64
CA GLY A 130 2.29 -12.72 6.07
C GLY A 130 1.33 -12.87 4.89
N TRP A 131 0.06 -12.60 5.08
CA TRP A 131 -0.96 -12.78 4.05
C TRP A 131 -1.01 -11.60 3.06
N SER A 132 -1.09 -11.93 1.77
CA SER A 132 -1.54 -11.06 0.69
C SER A 132 -2.91 -11.52 0.22
N ARG A 133 -3.92 -10.63 0.24
CA ARG A 133 -5.33 -10.93 -0.09
C ARG A 133 -5.83 -9.98 -1.15
N LEU A 134 -6.16 -10.53 -2.31
CA LEU A 134 -6.75 -9.82 -3.45
C LEU A 134 -8.27 -9.94 -3.40
N TYR A 135 -8.97 -8.83 -3.63
CA TYR A 135 -10.42 -8.74 -3.62
C TYR A 135 -10.97 -8.37 -4.99
N ASN A 136 -12.12 -8.90 -5.34
CA ASN A 136 -12.83 -8.56 -6.56
C ASN A 136 -13.38 -7.12 -6.45
N PRO A 137 -13.01 -6.20 -7.36
CA PRO A 137 -13.44 -4.80 -7.27
C PRO A 137 -14.93 -4.59 -7.57
N SER A 138 -15.64 -5.58 -8.11
CA SER A 138 -17.05 -5.45 -8.43
C SER A 138 -17.98 -5.72 -7.25
N ASN A 139 -17.60 -6.63 -6.34
CA ASN A 139 -18.45 -7.09 -5.25
C ASN A 139 -17.74 -7.18 -3.90
N GLY A 140 -16.40 -6.97 -3.84
CA GLY A 140 -15.63 -7.00 -2.61
C GLY A 140 -15.36 -8.41 -2.05
N THR A 141 -15.68 -9.48 -2.79
CA THR A 141 -15.37 -10.85 -2.37
C THR A 141 -13.86 -11.12 -2.45
N LEU A 142 -13.35 -11.96 -1.55
CA LEU A 142 -11.96 -12.45 -1.61
C LEU A 142 -11.79 -13.29 -2.88
N ALA A 143 -10.86 -12.89 -3.77
CA ALA A 143 -10.55 -13.59 -5.01
C ALA A 143 -9.33 -14.51 -4.87
N GLU A 144 -8.33 -14.06 -4.13
CA GLU A 144 -7.09 -14.84 -3.92
C GLU A 144 -6.47 -14.48 -2.57
N GLU A 145 -5.89 -15.47 -1.90
CA GLU A 145 -4.97 -15.24 -0.79
C GLU A 145 -3.73 -16.12 -0.93
N THR A 146 -2.58 -15.54 -0.64
CA THR A 146 -1.28 -16.23 -0.69
C THR A 146 -0.45 -15.78 0.50
N HIS A 147 0.18 -16.74 1.17
CA HIS A 147 1.09 -16.45 2.25
C HIS A 147 2.50 -16.18 1.72
N TYR A 148 3.18 -15.19 2.32
CA TYR A 148 4.53 -14.73 1.93
C TYR A 148 5.47 -14.75 3.12
N VAL A 149 6.73 -15.06 2.87
CA VAL A 149 7.83 -14.89 3.81
C VAL A 149 8.94 -14.09 3.11
N ASN A 150 9.30 -12.95 3.69
CA ASN A 150 10.35 -12.06 3.17
C ASN A 150 10.19 -11.64 1.70
N GLY A 151 8.96 -11.52 1.21
CA GLY A 151 8.62 -11.10 -0.15
C GLY A 151 8.52 -12.23 -1.18
N ALA A 152 8.73 -13.49 -0.78
CA ALA A 152 8.52 -14.66 -1.63
C ALA A 152 7.28 -15.44 -1.16
N PRO A 153 6.44 -15.99 -2.09
CA PRO A 153 5.37 -16.91 -1.75
C PRO A 153 5.92 -18.11 -0.98
N GLU A 154 5.32 -18.41 0.17
CA GLU A 154 5.71 -19.51 1.06
C GLU A 154 4.48 -20.02 1.83
N GLY A 155 4.16 -21.31 1.74
CA GLY A 155 3.00 -21.91 2.40
C GLY A 155 1.74 -21.84 1.54
N ALA A 156 0.59 -21.64 2.16
CA ALA A 156 -0.73 -21.81 1.54
C ALA A 156 -1.08 -20.72 0.51
N CYS A 157 -1.74 -21.14 -0.56
CA CYS A 157 -2.42 -20.28 -1.51
C CYS A 157 -3.84 -20.78 -1.77
N ARG A 158 -4.79 -19.86 -1.99
CA ARG A 158 -6.19 -20.16 -2.31
C ARG A 158 -6.74 -19.18 -3.32
N LYS A 159 -7.61 -19.68 -4.21
CA LYS A 159 -8.38 -18.85 -5.16
C LYS A 159 -9.86 -19.13 -5.00
N PHE A 160 -10.66 -18.10 -5.17
CA PHE A 160 -12.10 -18.15 -4.96
C PHE A 160 -12.85 -17.62 -6.18
N SER A 161 -14.07 -18.05 -6.36
CA SER A 161 -15.00 -17.49 -7.33
C SER A 161 -15.51 -16.10 -6.91
N ASP A 162 -16.22 -15.42 -7.81
CA ASP A 162 -16.91 -14.16 -7.51
C ASP A 162 -17.98 -14.28 -6.40
N THR A 163 -18.46 -15.50 -6.15
CA THR A 163 -19.41 -15.81 -5.07
C THR A 163 -18.74 -16.29 -3.79
N GLY A 164 -17.39 -16.34 -3.75
CA GLY A 164 -16.61 -16.75 -2.58
C GLY A 164 -16.43 -18.27 -2.45
N VAL A 165 -16.78 -19.05 -3.46
CA VAL A 165 -16.54 -20.51 -3.47
C VAL A 165 -15.06 -20.79 -3.70
N LEU A 166 -14.45 -21.68 -2.91
CA LEU A 166 -13.07 -22.11 -3.11
C LEU A 166 -12.94 -22.86 -4.44
N LEU A 167 -12.09 -22.35 -5.33
CA LEU A 167 -11.80 -22.93 -6.64
C LEU A 167 -10.46 -23.63 -6.72
N MET A 168 -9.51 -23.24 -5.87
CA MET A 168 -8.17 -23.83 -5.87
C MET A 168 -7.50 -23.64 -4.51
N GLU A 169 -6.77 -24.65 -4.08
CA GLU A 169 -5.80 -24.56 -2.99
C GLU A 169 -4.48 -25.18 -3.42
N CYS A 170 -3.37 -24.58 -2.98
CA CYS A 170 -2.03 -24.98 -3.34
C CYS A 170 -1.03 -24.63 -2.24
N GLN A 171 0.21 -25.05 -2.42
CA GLN A 171 1.31 -24.67 -1.54
C GLN A 171 2.50 -24.15 -2.33
N TYR A 172 3.16 -23.14 -1.75
CA TYR A 172 4.44 -22.62 -2.22
C TYR A 172 5.56 -22.98 -1.26
N ARG A 173 6.74 -23.22 -1.81
CA ARG A 173 8.01 -23.31 -1.09
C ARG A 173 9.08 -22.58 -1.88
N ASN A 174 9.77 -21.62 -1.24
CA ASN A 174 10.80 -20.80 -1.88
C ASN A 174 10.34 -20.13 -3.19
N GLY A 175 9.10 -19.65 -3.25
CA GLY A 175 8.52 -18.97 -4.41
C GLY A 175 8.01 -19.86 -5.53
N LEU A 176 8.12 -21.18 -5.41
CA LEU A 176 7.65 -22.15 -6.39
C LEU A 176 6.50 -22.98 -5.82
N LEU A 177 5.56 -23.43 -6.68
CA LEU A 177 4.56 -24.42 -6.29
C LEU A 177 5.29 -25.70 -5.85
N ASP A 178 5.04 -26.16 -4.62
CA ASP A 178 5.69 -27.32 -4.03
C ASP A 178 4.79 -27.89 -2.93
N GLY A 179 4.24 -29.07 -3.16
CA GLY A 179 3.27 -29.70 -2.29
C GLY A 179 1.93 -30.00 -2.98
N PRO A 180 0.90 -30.36 -2.21
CA PRO A 180 -0.41 -30.72 -2.72
C PRO A 180 -1.10 -29.54 -3.39
N SER A 181 -1.84 -29.83 -4.46
CA SER A 181 -2.72 -28.88 -5.14
C SER A 181 -4.05 -29.54 -5.44
N LYS A 182 -5.13 -28.79 -5.20
CA LYS A 182 -6.50 -29.19 -5.53
C LYS A 182 -7.21 -28.04 -6.22
N SER A 183 -8.00 -28.38 -7.23
CA SER A 183 -8.96 -27.44 -7.82
C SER A 183 -10.38 -28.02 -7.72
N TYR A 184 -11.36 -27.12 -7.72
CA TYR A 184 -12.76 -27.44 -7.49
C TYR A 184 -13.62 -26.81 -8.56
N PHE A 185 -14.76 -27.45 -8.84
CA PHE A 185 -15.84 -26.86 -9.62
C PHE A 185 -16.62 -25.82 -8.79
N PRO A 186 -17.40 -24.92 -9.43
CA PRO A 186 -18.25 -23.98 -8.69
C PRO A 186 -19.28 -24.63 -7.76
N ASN A 187 -19.70 -25.89 -8.03
CA ASN A 187 -20.55 -26.70 -7.16
C ASN A 187 -19.79 -27.31 -5.95
N THR A 188 -18.51 -26.96 -5.76
CA THR A 188 -17.59 -27.45 -4.72
C THR A 188 -17.06 -28.88 -4.89
N SER A 189 -17.48 -29.61 -5.93
CA SER A 189 -16.91 -30.92 -6.21
C SER A 189 -15.45 -30.80 -6.65
N LEU A 190 -14.64 -31.82 -6.31
CA LEU A 190 -13.23 -31.87 -6.67
C LEU A 190 -13.09 -32.01 -8.18
N LYS A 191 -12.28 -31.14 -8.81
CA LYS A 191 -12.02 -31.15 -10.25
C LYS A 191 -10.69 -31.79 -10.58
N GLU A 192 -9.64 -31.44 -9.88
CA GLU A 192 -8.29 -31.97 -10.11
C GLU A 192 -7.51 -31.97 -8.79
N GLU A 193 -6.70 -33.01 -8.58
CA GLU A 193 -5.76 -33.06 -7.47
C GLU A 193 -4.44 -33.71 -7.90
N GLY A 194 -3.34 -33.28 -7.26
CA GLY A 194 -2.00 -33.83 -7.50
C GLY A 194 -0.96 -33.13 -6.66
N GLN A 195 0.28 -33.34 -7.04
CA GLN A 195 1.45 -32.78 -6.34
C GLN A 195 2.30 -31.93 -7.28
N TYR A 196 2.81 -30.83 -6.76
CA TYR A 196 3.88 -30.05 -7.37
C TYR A 196 5.20 -30.29 -6.64
N ALA A 197 6.31 -30.30 -7.39
CA ALA A 197 7.65 -30.20 -6.85
C ALA A 197 8.44 -29.18 -7.69
N LYS A 198 9.03 -28.19 -7.04
CA LYS A 198 9.81 -27.11 -7.70
C LYS A 198 9.08 -26.48 -8.90
N GLY A 199 7.78 -26.27 -8.81
CA GLY A 199 6.93 -25.66 -9.84
C GLY A 199 6.43 -26.57 -10.95
N LYS A 200 6.77 -27.87 -10.92
CA LYS A 200 6.33 -28.84 -11.93
C LYS A 200 5.37 -29.85 -11.33
N LYS A 201 4.37 -30.30 -12.12
CA LYS A 201 3.51 -31.44 -11.75
C LYS A 201 4.37 -32.70 -11.62
N VAL A 202 4.17 -33.49 -10.56
CA VAL A 202 4.86 -34.75 -10.29
C VAL A 202 3.87 -35.81 -9.82
N GLY A 203 4.25 -37.09 -9.97
CA GLY A 203 3.43 -38.20 -9.54
C GLY A 203 2.12 -38.31 -10.31
N GLN A 204 1.07 -38.85 -9.66
CA GLN A 204 -0.24 -39.01 -10.28
C GLN A 204 -1.08 -37.74 -10.09
N TRP A 205 -1.69 -37.29 -11.16
CA TRP A 205 -2.71 -36.26 -11.18
C TRP A 205 -4.03 -36.87 -11.59
N LYS A 206 -5.04 -36.61 -10.79
CA LYS A 206 -6.39 -37.16 -10.97
C LYS A 206 -7.34 -36.06 -11.35
N THR A 207 -8.15 -36.29 -12.39
CA THR A 207 -9.18 -35.38 -12.87
C THR A 207 -10.54 -36.05 -12.72
N TYR A 208 -11.50 -35.26 -12.25
CA TYR A 208 -12.87 -35.70 -11.96
C TYR A 208 -13.88 -34.88 -12.76
N ASN A 209 -15.08 -35.42 -13.01
CA ASN A 209 -16.23 -34.67 -13.51
C ASN A 209 -16.99 -33.96 -12.36
N GLU A 210 -18.03 -33.20 -12.70
CA GLU A 210 -18.84 -32.47 -11.70
C GLU A 210 -19.64 -33.39 -10.77
N ASP A 211 -19.91 -34.65 -11.18
CA ASP A 211 -20.57 -35.67 -10.40
C ASP A 211 -19.63 -36.37 -9.42
N GLY A 212 -18.30 -36.10 -9.53
CA GLY A 212 -17.26 -36.66 -8.68
C GLY A 212 -16.65 -37.96 -9.21
N ASP A 213 -17.00 -38.39 -10.42
CA ASP A 213 -16.40 -39.58 -11.04
C ASP A 213 -15.01 -39.28 -11.54
N LEU A 214 -14.08 -40.21 -11.32
CA LEU A 214 -12.70 -40.13 -11.85
C LEU A 214 -12.70 -40.36 -13.36
N ILE A 215 -12.26 -39.36 -14.12
CA ILE A 215 -12.26 -39.41 -15.60
C ILE A 215 -10.87 -39.52 -16.21
N ALA A 216 -9.80 -39.13 -15.48
CA ALA A 216 -8.42 -39.26 -15.97
C ALA A 216 -7.44 -39.44 -14.80
N VAL A 217 -6.32 -40.12 -15.08
CA VAL A 217 -5.14 -40.18 -14.22
C VAL A 217 -3.92 -40.01 -15.11
N ASP A 218 -3.24 -38.86 -14.97
CA ASP A 218 -2.01 -38.57 -15.67
C ASP A 218 -0.81 -38.80 -14.75
N ALA A 219 0.25 -39.43 -15.27
CA ALA A 219 1.48 -39.66 -14.54
C ALA A 219 2.59 -38.72 -15.03
N TYR A 220 3.13 -37.95 -14.11
CA TYR A 220 4.26 -37.04 -14.34
C TYR A 220 5.52 -37.61 -13.69
N GLY A 221 6.68 -37.47 -14.37
CA GLY A 221 7.97 -37.91 -13.84
C GLY A 221 8.34 -37.18 -12.53
N GLU A 222 9.17 -37.82 -11.71
CA GLU A 222 9.77 -37.14 -10.56
C GLU A 222 10.78 -36.10 -11.03
N THR A 223 10.92 -34.98 -10.32
CA THR A 223 11.97 -34.00 -10.58
C THR A 223 13.28 -34.51 -9.98
N GLU A 224 14.29 -34.72 -10.84
CA GLU A 224 15.68 -34.91 -10.41
C GLU A 224 16.18 -33.73 -9.53
#